data_be02f0f95934e803eeeb46fe41dce913
#
_entry.id   be02f0f95934e803eeeb46fe41dce913
#
_cell.length_a   1.000
_cell.length_b   1.000
_cell.length_c   1.000
_cell.angle_alpha   90.00
_cell.angle_beta   90.00
_cell.angle_gamma   90.00
#
_symmetry.space_group_name_H-M   'P 1'
#
loop_
_entity.id
_entity.type
_entity.pdbx_description
1 polymer ?
#
loop_
_entity_poly.entity_id
_entity_poly.type
_entity_poly.pdbx_seq_one_letter_code
_entity_poly.pdbx_strand_id
1 'polypeptide(L)'
;MKKNNQNTNAFLIHISAFTGFVFPFGQIITPLIAWQTLKDRSPFLDEQGKEAINFNLSYTLYAFILSIAFIPLFFRSFFSSFNNFNNFQLNLDLSTSNLFNIMGLGSILGILYLVGISLILIAAFKAKEGENYTYPFTIKFIK
;
A
#
# COMPACT_ATOMS: atom_id res chain seq x y z
N MET A 1 23.54 20.78 -0.20
CA MET A 1 23.21 19.96 0.99
C MET A 1 24.28 18.91 1.17
N LYS A 2 24.68 18.54 2.41
CA LYS A 2 25.65 17.45 2.64
C LYS A 2 25.04 16.13 2.14
N LYS A 3 25.80 15.27 1.47
CA LYS A 3 25.36 13.98 0.91
C LYS A 3 24.61 13.10 1.93
N ASN A 4 25.07 13.08 3.17
CA ASN A 4 24.45 12.31 4.24
C ASN A 4 23.00 12.80 4.56
N ASN A 5 22.74 14.12 4.49
CA ASN A 5 21.41 14.67 4.73
C ASN A 5 20.45 14.37 3.57
N GLN A 6 20.94 14.29 2.33
CA GLN A 6 20.12 13.88 1.19
C GLN A 6 19.66 12.44 1.32
N ASN A 7 20.58 11.54 1.66
CA ASN A 7 20.30 10.13 1.82
C ASN A 7 19.28 9.88 2.96
N THR A 8 19.45 10.58 4.08
CA THR A 8 18.50 10.50 5.20
C THR A 8 17.11 11.01 4.80
N ASN A 9 17.05 12.11 4.06
CA ASN A 9 15.76 12.64 3.59
C ASN A 9 15.11 11.70 2.56
N ALA A 10 15.87 11.10 1.67
CA ALA A 10 15.36 10.09 0.73
C ALA A 10 14.83 8.85 1.46
N PHE A 11 15.55 8.35 2.47
CA PHE A 11 15.07 7.30 3.35
C PHE A 11 13.72 7.67 3.99
N LEU A 12 13.60 8.89 4.54
CA LEU A 12 12.38 9.35 5.19
C LEU A 12 11.20 9.45 4.20
N ILE A 13 11.43 9.83 2.95
CA ILE A 13 10.39 9.83 1.91
C ILE A 13 9.77 8.43 1.77
N HIS A 14 10.59 7.39 1.65
CA HIS A 14 10.08 6.02 1.50
C HIS A 14 9.39 5.51 2.78
N ILE A 15 10.03 5.68 3.94
CA ILE A 15 9.47 5.23 5.23
C ILE A 15 8.17 5.96 5.59
N SER A 16 7.98 7.19 5.12
CA SER A 16 6.75 7.94 5.37
C SER A 16 5.49 7.24 4.83
N ALA A 17 5.63 6.31 3.88
CA ALA A 17 4.52 5.50 3.39
C ALA A 17 3.89 4.64 4.52
N PHE A 18 4.62 4.32 5.58
CA PHE A 18 4.07 3.58 6.72
C PHE A 18 3.02 4.35 7.52
N THR A 19 2.85 5.64 7.29
CA THR A 19 1.72 6.39 7.86
C THR A 19 0.35 5.89 7.38
N GLY A 20 0.30 5.10 6.30
CA GLY A 20 -0.88 4.35 5.90
C GLY A 20 -1.44 3.41 6.97
N PHE A 21 -0.63 3.00 7.95
CA PHE A 21 -1.10 2.25 9.12
C PHE A 21 -1.81 3.13 10.16
N VAL A 22 -1.58 4.43 10.13
CA VAL A 22 -2.09 5.37 11.14
C VAL A 22 -3.39 6.01 10.66
N PHE A 23 -3.46 6.37 9.36
CA PHE A 23 -4.65 6.98 8.78
C PHE A 23 -4.83 6.59 7.30
N PRO A 24 -6.08 6.59 6.81
CA PRO A 24 -6.38 6.20 5.44
C PRO A 24 -5.67 7.13 4.44
N PHE A 25 -5.12 6.52 3.38
CA PHE A 25 -4.32 7.19 2.35
C PHE A 25 -3.00 7.79 2.83
N GLY A 26 -2.59 7.58 4.08
CA GLY A 26 -1.31 8.06 4.61
C GLY A 26 -0.11 7.61 3.78
N GLN A 27 -0.15 6.40 3.23
CA GLN A 27 0.88 5.86 2.33
C GLN A 27 1.10 6.69 1.05
N ILE A 28 0.14 7.53 0.65
CA ILE A 28 0.25 8.42 -0.51
C ILE A 28 0.51 9.85 -0.06
N ILE A 29 -0.29 10.34 0.90
CA ILE A 29 -0.29 11.75 1.33
C ILE A 29 1.06 12.13 1.94
N THR A 30 1.60 11.29 2.83
CA THR A 30 2.83 11.65 3.54
C THR A 30 4.08 11.64 2.65
N PRO A 31 4.32 10.63 1.78
CA PRO A 31 5.39 10.72 0.79
C PRO A 31 5.22 11.89 -0.18
N LEU A 32 3.99 12.23 -0.56
CA LEU A 32 3.70 13.37 -1.44
C LEU A 32 4.10 14.69 -0.78
N ILE A 33 3.75 14.90 0.49
CA ILE A 33 4.14 16.10 1.25
C ILE A 33 5.66 16.13 1.41
N ALA A 34 6.29 15.00 1.79
CA ALA A 34 7.73 14.90 1.95
C ALA A 34 8.46 15.23 0.63
N TRP A 35 8.01 14.65 -0.49
CA TRP A 35 8.55 14.97 -1.81
C TRP A 35 8.38 16.45 -2.16
N GLN A 36 7.20 17.02 -2.04
CA GLN A 36 6.94 18.43 -2.37
C GLN A 36 7.84 19.40 -1.58
N THR A 37 8.17 19.06 -0.34
CA THR A 37 9.05 19.90 0.49
C THR A 37 10.53 19.71 0.21
N LEU A 38 10.92 18.61 -0.43
CA LEU A 38 12.32 18.20 -0.59
C LEU A 38 12.80 18.18 -2.04
N LYS A 39 11.90 18.11 -3.04
CA LYS A 39 12.24 17.93 -4.46
C LYS A 39 13.21 18.98 -5.01
N ASP A 40 13.04 20.24 -4.61
CA ASP A 40 13.85 21.35 -5.11
C ASP A 40 15.27 21.39 -4.50
N ARG A 41 15.56 20.53 -3.52
CA ARG A 41 16.85 20.49 -2.82
C ARG A 41 17.90 19.68 -3.56
N SER A 42 17.50 18.65 -4.33
CA SER A 42 18.39 17.90 -5.21
C SER A 42 17.62 17.01 -6.19
N PRO A 43 18.18 16.76 -7.40
CA PRO A 43 17.59 15.83 -8.37
C PRO A 43 17.37 14.43 -7.79
N PHE A 44 18.26 13.97 -6.93
CA PHE A 44 18.14 12.68 -6.26
C PHE A 44 16.87 12.60 -5.41
N LEU A 45 16.55 13.65 -4.64
CA LEU A 45 15.32 13.69 -3.81
C LEU A 45 14.05 13.77 -4.66
N ASP A 46 14.12 14.47 -5.79
CA ASP A 46 13.00 14.52 -6.75
C ASP A 46 12.71 13.12 -7.32
N GLU A 47 13.75 12.43 -7.75
CA GLU A 47 13.64 11.07 -8.31
C GLU A 47 13.12 10.06 -7.27
N GLN A 48 13.70 10.04 -6.06
CA GLN A 48 13.26 9.15 -4.98
C GLN A 48 11.81 9.42 -4.55
N GLY A 49 11.39 10.69 -4.53
CA GLY A 49 10.01 11.05 -4.21
C GLY A 49 9.02 10.60 -5.28
N LYS A 50 9.34 10.78 -6.56
CA LYS A 50 8.53 10.28 -7.68
C LYS A 50 8.37 8.77 -7.64
N GLU A 51 9.46 8.04 -7.41
CA GLU A 51 9.43 6.58 -7.31
C GLU A 51 8.56 6.13 -6.12
N ALA A 52 8.70 6.74 -4.94
CA ALA A 52 7.89 6.41 -3.77
C ALA A 52 6.40 6.65 -4.01
N ILE A 53 6.02 7.79 -4.60
CA ILE A 53 4.61 8.13 -4.86
C ILE A 53 4.04 7.22 -5.94
N ASN A 54 4.74 7.03 -7.06
CA ASN A 54 4.30 6.16 -8.14
C ASN A 54 4.06 4.74 -7.65
N PHE A 55 4.97 4.21 -6.82
CA PHE A 55 4.80 2.90 -6.22
C PHE A 55 3.55 2.84 -5.33
N ASN A 56 3.38 3.77 -4.40
CA ASN A 56 2.24 3.74 -3.47
C ASN A 56 0.89 3.93 -4.19
N LEU A 57 0.85 4.75 -5.25
CA LEU A 57 -0.34 4.89 -6.11
C LEU A 57 -0.64 3.58 -6.84
N SER A 58 0.37 2.96 -7.47
CA SER A 58 0.21 1.69 -8.19
C SER A 58 -0.23 0.58 -7.24
N TYR A 59 0.40 0.49 -6.09
CA TYR A 59 0.09 -0.49 -5.07
C TYR A 59 -1.35 -0.33 -4.55
N THR A 60 -1.78 0.90 -4.27
CA THR A 60 -3.15 1.20 -3.85
C THR A 60 -4.15 0.82 -4.94
N LEU A 61 -3.83 1.09 -6.21
CA LEU A 61 -4.68 0.70 -7.35
C LEU A 61 -4.80 -0.82 -7.44
N TYR A 62 -3.71 -1.56 -7.32
CA TYR A 62 -3.73 -3.03 -7.35
C TYR A 62 -4.51 -3.62 -6.19
N ALA A 63 -4.30 -3.11 -4.97
CA ALA A 63 -5.05 -3.51 -3.80
C ALA A 63 -6.55 -3.22 -3.96
N PHE A 64 -6.91 -2.07 -4.54
CA PHE A 64 -8.30 -1.71 -4.83
C PHE A 64 -8.95 -2.67 -5.83
N ILE A 65 -8.28 -2.95 -6.95
CA ILE A 65 -8.78 -3.90 -7.97
C ILE A 65 -9.00 -5.28 -7.36
N LEU A 66 -8.05 -5.77 -6.56
CA LEU A 66 -8.19 -7.04 -5.85
C LEU A 66 -9.34 -6.99 -4.84
N SER A 67 -9.51 -5.90 -4.12
CA SER A 67 -10.59 -5.73 -3.15
C SER A 67 -11.98 -5.79 -3.81
N ILE A 68 -12.14 -5.36 -5.05
CA ILE A 68 -13.39 -5.48 -5.80
C ILE A 68 -13.82 -6.96 -5.91
N ALA A 69 -12.89 -7.89 -6.02
CA ALA A 69 -13.20 -9.32 -6.07
C ALA A 69 -13.83 -9.85 -4.76
N PHE A 70 -13.62 -9.16 -3.64
CA PHE A 70 -14.23 -9.50 -2.35
C PHE A 70 -15.65 -8.98 -2.19
N ILE A 71 -16.05 -7.96 -2.96
CA ILE A 71 -17.37 -7.33 -2.84
C ILE A 71 -18.51 -8.35 -2.94
N PRO A 72 -18.56 -9.24 -3.97
CA PRO A 72 -19.65 -10.21 -4.09
C PRO A 72 -19.71 -11.18 -2.90
N LEU A 73 -18.56 -11.59 -2.37
CA LEU A 73 -18.48 -12.51 -1.23
C LEU A 73 -18.98 -11.83 0.04
N PHE A 74 -18.56 -10.59 0.28
CA PHE A 74 -19.01 -9.79 1.42
C PHE A 74 -20.51 -9.52 1.36
N PHE A 75 -21.02 -9.08 0.21
CA PHE A 75 -22.45 -8.80 0.03
C PHE A 75 -23.30 -10.06 0.19
N ARG A 76 -22.87 -11.20 -0.35
CA ARG A 76 -23.58 -12.47 -0.17
C ARG A 76 -23.71 -12.83 1.31
N SER A 77 -22.63 -12.76 2.07
CA SER A 77 -22.62 -13.05 3.51
C SER A 77 -23.48 -12.04 4.28
N PHE A 78 -23.36 -10.76 3.94
CA PHE A 78 -24.11 -9.67 4.56
C PHE A 78 -25.61 -9.81 4.31
N PHE A 79 -26.04 -9.98 3.06
CA PHE A 79 -27.47 -10.11 2.71
C PHE A 79 -28.07 -11.44 3.19
N SER A 80 -27.30 -12.52 3.25
CA SER A 80 -27.74 -13.77 3.86
C SER A 80 -28.09 -13.59 5.34
N SER A 81 -27.32 -12.75 6.05
CA SER A 81 -27.60 -12.41 7.45
C SER A 81 -28.85 -11.52 7.60
N PHE A 82 -29.15 -10.65 6.63
CA PHE A 82 -30.32 -9.77 6.65
C PHE A 82 -31.63 -10.50 6.33
N ASN A 83 -31.63 -11.51 5.48
CA ASN A 83 -32.83 -12.28 5.14
C ASN A 83 -33.37 -13.11 6.35
N ASN A 84 -32.57 -13.29 7.38
CA ASN A 84 -32.97 -13.93 8.64
C ASN A 84 -33.33 -12.91 9.74
N PHE A 85 -33.89 -11.76 9.38
CA PHE A 85 -34.17 -10.63 10.29
C PHE A 85 -35.12 -10.95 11.46
N ASN A 86 -35.83 -12.08 11.43
CA ASN A 86 -36.69 -12.51 12.55
C ASN A 86 -35.91 -13.13 13.72
N ASN A 87 -34.64 -13.49 13.51
CA ASN A 87 -33.72 -13.89 14.55
C ASN A 87 -32.36 -13.26 14.20
N PHE A 88 -32.00 -12.16 14.85
CA PHE A 88 -30.69 -11.52 14.71
C PHE A 88 -29.61 -12.48 15.20
N GLN A 89 -29.30 -13.47 14.39
CA GLN A 89 -28.09 -14.29 14.52
C GLN A 89 -27.17 -13.90 13.39
N LEU A 90 -26.03 -13.32 13.73
CA LEU A 90 -24.88 -13.23 12.83
C LEU A 90 -24.44 -14.66 12.47
N ASN A 91 -25.18 -15.32 11.59
CA ASN A 91 -24.75 -16.55 10.96
C ASN A 91 -23.68 -16.21 9.95
N LEU A 92 -22.45 -16.12 10.41
CA LEU A 92 -21.30 -16.28 9.53
C LEU A 92 -21.42 -17.71 8.96
N ASP A 93 -21.83 -17.82 7.71
CA ASP A 93 -21.85 -19.10 7.01
C ASP A 93 -20.39 -19.57 6.85
N LEU A 94 -19.92 -20.27 7.86
CA LEU A 94 -18.60 -20.90 7.95
C LEU A 94 -18.61 -22.25 7.23
N SER A 95 -19.41 -22.39 6.15
CA SER A 95 -19.29 -23.56 5.29
C SER A 95 -17.84 -23.70 4.80
N THR A 96 -17.36 -24.90 4.67
CA THR A 96 -15.98 -25.20 4.28
C THR A 96 -15.57 -24.46 3.00
N SER A 97 -16.48 -24.33 2.03
CA SER A 97 -16.26 -23.60 0.79
C SER A 97 -16.07 -22.09 1.02
N ASN A 98 -16.86 -21.47 1.90
CA ASN A 98 -16.73 -20.06 2.22
C ASN A 98 -15.45 -19.77 3.01
N LEU A 99 -15.06 -20.67 3.93
CA LEU A 99 -13.79 -20.60 4.64
C LEU A 99 -12.61 -20.66 3.66
N PHE A 100 -12.60 -21.59 2.70
CA PHE A 100 -11.54 -21.68 1.70
C PHE A 100 -11.47 -20.42 0.83
N ASN A 101 -12.60 -19.84 0.44
CA ASN A 101 -12.63 -18.60 -0.34
C ASN A 101 -12.08 -17.41 0.47
N ILE A 102 -12.51 -17.24 1.72
CA ILE A 102 -12.05 -16.15 2.60
C ILE A 102 -10.56 -16.30 2.91
N MET A 103 -10.11 -17.51 3.25
CA MET A 103 -8.70 -17.77 3.53
C MET A 103 -7.84 -17.62 2.28
N GLY A 104 -8.29 -18.10 1.13
CA GLY A 104 -7.55 -17.99 -0.13
C GLY A 104 -7.37 -16.54 -0.58
N LEU A 105 -8.44 -15.77 -0.61
CA LEU A 105 -8.38 -14.36 -0.97
C LEU A 105 -7.64 -13.53 0.09
N GLY A 106 -7.87 -13.80 1.37
CA GLY A 106 -7.17 -13.15 2.47
C GLY A 106 -5.66 -13.39 2.43
N SER A 107 -5.22 -14.61 2.06
CA SER A 107 -3.80 -14.90 1.91
C SER A 107 -3.17 -14.16 0.74
N ILE A 108 -3.87 -14.01 -0.39
CA ILE A 108 -3.38 -13.23 -1.55
C ILE A 108 -3.16 -11.76 -1.15
N LEU A 109 -4.12 -11.14 -0.47
CA LEU A 109 -3.96 -9.77 0.03
C LEU A 109 -2.85 -9.66 1.06
N GLY A 110 -2.74 -10.64 1.95
CA GLY A 110 -1.67 -10.70 2.95
C GLY A 110 -0.28 -10.78 2.31
N ILE A 111 -0.11 -11.62 1.29
CA ILE A 111 1.15 -11.73 0.53
C ILE A 111 1.46 -10.40 -0.19
N LEU A 112 0.47 -9.82 -0.88
CA LEU A 112 0.64 -8.54 -1.54
C LEU A 112 1.13 -7.48 -0.54
N TYR A 113 0.52 -7.44 0.63
CA TYR A 113 0.86 -6.50 1.70
C TYR A 113 2.30 -6.67 2.22
N LEU A 114 2.72 -7.92 2.47
CA LEU A 114 4.09 -8.23 2.88
C LEU A 114 5.11 -7.86 1.80
N VAL A 115 4.81 -8.11 0.53
CA VAL A 115 5.65 -7.70 -0.59
C VAL A 115 5.76 -6.17 -0.63
N GLY A 116 4.66 -5.44 -0.47
CA GLY A 116 4.67 -3.98 -0.43
C GLY A 116 5.57 -3.42 0.67
N ILE A 117 5.44 -3.93 1.90
CA ILE A 117 6.30 -3.56 3.04
C ILE A 117 7.77 -3.82 2.72
N SER A 118 8.07 -5.01 2.20
CA SER A 118 9.45 -5.41 1.88
C SER A 118 10.08 -4.49 0.84
N LEU A 119 9.34 -4.14 -0.21
CA LEU A 119 9.80 -3.23 -1.26
C LEU A 119 10.05 -1.81 -0.74
N ILE A 120 9.16 -1.29 0.14
CA ILE A 120 9.37 0.02 0.78
C ILE A 120 10.64 0.02 1.63
N LEU A 121 10.88 -1.02 2.40
CA LEU A 121 12.09 -1.14 3.23
C LEU A 121 13.35 -1.21 2.36
N ILE A 122 13.35 -2.04 1.30
CA ILE A 122 14.49 -2.14 0.38
C ILE A 122 14.80 -0.78 -0.25
N ALA A 123 13.79 -0.09 -0.76
CA ALA A 123 13.95 1.23 -1.35
C ALA A 123 14.49 2.26 -0.34
N ALA A 124 13.95 2.26 0.88
CA ALA A 124 14.39 3.16 1.93
C ALA A 124 15.86 2.94 2.28
N PHE A 125 16.31 1.68 2.46
CA PHE A 125 17.70 1.38 2.76
C PHE A 125 18.65 1.74 1.61
N LYS A 126 18.27 1.43 0.36
CA LYS A 126 19.04 1.84 -0.82
C LYS A 126 19.16 3.36 -0.94
N ALA A 127 18.07 4.08 -0.74
CA ALA A 127 18.07 5.53 -0.71
C ALA A 127 18.98 6.09 0.40
N LYS A 128 19.03 5.44 1.56
CA LYS A 128 19.94 5.80 2.66
C LYS A 128 21.41 5.62 2.28
N GLU A 129 21.72 4.65 1.44
CA GLU A 129 23.07 4.43 0.88
C GLU A 129 23.40 5.39 -0.26
N GLY A 130 22.41 6.12 -0.75
CA GLY A 130 22.54 7.08 -1.87
C GLY A 130 22.41 6.41 -3.23
N GLU A 131 21.79 5.24 -3.27
CA GLU A 131 21.49 4.50 -4.49
C GLU A 131 20.09 4.82 -5.00
N ASN A 132 19.95 4.90 -6.32
CA ASN A 132 18.65 4.99 -6.96
C ASN A 132 17.99 3.60 -6.97
N TYR A 133 16.74 3.56 -6.52
CA TYR A 133 15.93 2.35 -6.55
C TYR A 133 14.65 2.59 -7.35
N THR A 134 14.42 1.75 -8.33
CA THR A 134 13.18 1.74 -9.12
C THR A 134 12.33 0.55 -8.66
N TYR A 135 11.12 0.84 -8.25
CA TYR A 135 10.20 -0.21 -7.81
C TYR A 135 9.72 -1.07 -8.98
N PRO A 136 9.67 -2.39 -8.82
CA PRO A 136 9.08 -3.28 -9.81
C PRO A 136 7.56 -3.05 -9.91
N PHE A 137 7.01 -3.29 -11.10
CA PHE A 137 5.56 -3.21 -11.36
C PHE A 137 4.91 -1.85 -11.05
N THR A 138 5.67 -0.78 -11.12
CA THR A 138 5.20 0.57 -10.84
C THR A 138 4.72 1.26 -12.11
N ILE A 139 3.51 1.83 -12.06
CA ILE A 139 2.97 2.71 -13.10
C ILE A 139 3.49 4.13 -12.83
N LYS A 140 4.14 4.72 -13.82
CA LYS A 140 4.68 6.09 -13.69
C LYS A 140 3.59 7.13 -13.94
N PHE A 141 2.87 7.50 -12.88
CA PHE A 141 1.86 8.56 -12.89
C PHE A 141 2.52 9.95 -12.92
N ILE A 142 3.62 10.08 -12.17
CA ILE A 142 4.43 11.30 -12.10
C ILE A 142 5.74 11.04 -12.86
N LYS A 143 6.02 11.87 -13.86
CA LYS A 143 7.22 11.79 -14.72
C LYS A 143 8.30 12.76 -14.27
#